data_5a52f65e4ab33e975652db029836b33d
#
_entry.id   5a52f65e4ab33e975652db029836b33d
#
_cell.length_a   1.000
_cell.length_b   1.000
_cell.length_c   1.000
_cell.angle_alpha   90.00
_cell.angle_beta   90.00
_cell.angle_gamma   90.00
#
_symmetry.space_group_name_H-M   'P 1'
#
loop_
_entity.id
_entity.type
_entity.pdbx_description
1 polymer ?
#
loop_
_entity_poly.entity_id
_entity_poly.type
_entity_poly.pdbx_seq_one_letter_code
_entity_poly.pdbx_strand_id
1 'polypeptide(L)'
;DPTPDPTPDPTPTPDPTPDTPAVEGTVTCSFSYDSTTKTFSISNPAFTQTGSKSNYTKEETTIDGVTYKASAKMESGTEISFATTSKMTLSIYFGSTSKNQNVKVDGTKIIGNPATVVLEAGAHKISKADTASIALIKLVPVTE
;
A
#
# COMPACT_ATOMS: atom_id res chain seq x y z
N ASP A 1 -21.89 -5.03 56.93
CA ASP A 1 -22.10 -5.82 55.74
C ASP A 1 -21.09 -5.47 54.66
N PRO A 2 -20.32 -6.40 54.25
CA PRO A 2 -19.35 -6.12 53.21
C PRO A 2 -20.08 -5.76 51.94
N THR A 3 -19.71 -4.65 51.45
CA THR A 3 -20.19 -4.23 50.18
C THR A 3 -19.65 -5.23 49.14
N PRO A 4 -20.51 -5.73 48.28
CA PRO A 4 -19.98 -6.59 47.26
C PRO A 4 -18.93 -5.85 46.53
N ASP A 5 -17.88 -6.52 46.33
CA ASP A 5 -16.78 -6.01 45.55
C ASP A 5 -17.31 -5.59 44.19
N PRO A 6 -17.05 -4.38 43.80
CA PRO A 6 -17.48 -3.99 42.48
C PRO A 6 -16.91 -4.97 41.46
N THR A 7 -17.76 -5.40 40.60
CA THR A 7 -17.33 -6.25 39.53
C THR A 7 -16.24 -5.52 38.77
N PRO A 8 -15.09 -6.14 38.61
CA PRO A 8 -14.08 -5.49 37.84
C PRO A 8 -14.64 -5.15 36.47
N ASP A 9 -14.31 -3.98 36.05
CA ASP A 9 -14.70 -3.55 34.74
C ASP A 9 -14.23 -4.56 33.72
N PRO A 10 -15.09 -5.05 32.86
CA PRO A 10 -14.62 -5.98 31.86
C PRO A 10 -13.52 -5.34 31.06
N THR A 11 -12.47 -6.07 30.91
CA THR A 11 -11.40 -5.64 30.04
C THR A 11 -11.97 -5.39 28.66
N PRO A 12 -11.76 -4.22 28.09
CA PRO A 12 -12.28 -3.99 26.76
C PRO A 12 -11.73 -5.05 25.82
N THR A 13 -12.61 -5.60 25.06
CA THR A 13 -12.20 -6.56 24.06
C THR A 13 -11.35 -5.82 23.04
N PRO A 14 -10.15 -6.28 22.80
CA PRO A 14 -9.36 -5.64 21.75
C PRO A 14 -10.12 -5.70 20.44
N ASP A 15 -10.01 -4.64 19.71
CA ASP A 15 -10.60 -4.63 18.38
C ASP A 15 -10.08 -5.81 17.58
N PRO A 16 -10.92 -6.39 16.75
CA PRO A 16 -10.43 -7.45 15.90
C PRO A 16 -9.25 -6.92 15.11
N THR A 17 -8.20 -7.70 15.12
CA THR A 17 -7.01 -7.33 14.38
C THR A 17 -7.36 -7.28 12.90
N PRO A 18 -7.12 -6.16 12.23
CA PRO A 18 -7.35 -6.13 10.80
C PRO A 18 -6.42 -7.14 10.13
N ASP A 19 -6.88 -7.72 9.04
CA ASP A 19 -6.07 -8.68 8.28
C ASP A 19 -4.80 -8.02 7.76
N THR A 20 -4.84 -6.71 7.52
CA THR A 20 -3.70 -5.96 7.05
C THR A 20 -3.11 -5.18 8.21
N PRO A 21 -1.88 -5.50 8.63
CA PRO A 21 -1.28 -4.73 9.72
C PRO A 21 -1.00 -3.31 9.29
N ALA A 22 -1.14 -2.38 10.24
CA ALA A 22 -0.80 -0.99 9.99
C ALA A 22 0.72 -0.81 9.92
N VAL A 23 1.17 0.07 9.02
CA VAL A 23 2.60 0.29 8.83
C VAL A 23 3.11 1.40 9.74
N GLU A 24 4.36 1.25 10.17
CA GLU A 24 5.05 2.22 11.02
C GLU A 24 6.45 2.46 10.47
N GLY A 25 6.97 3.66 10.68
CA GLY A 25 8.29 4.02 10.19
C GLY A 25 8.32 4.11 8.67
N THR A 26 9.51 4.21 8.12
CA THR A 26 9.66 4.23 6.67
C THR A 26 9.43 2.83 6.11
N VAL A 27 8.50 2.72 5.18
CA VAL A 27 8.08 1.43 4.64
C VAL A 27 8.08 1.49 3.13
N THR A 28 8.50 0.40 2.51
CA THR A 28 8.44 0.27 1.06
C THR A 28 7.69 -1.00 0.70
N CYS A 29 7.02 -0.96 -0.44
CA CYS A 29 6.34 -2.10 -1.01
C CYS A 29 6.70 -2.15 -2.49
N SER A 30 7.29 -3.25 -2.91
CA SER A 30 7.65 -3.46 -4.30
C SER A 30 7.05 -4.75 -4.81
N PHE A 31 7.25 -5.01 -6.09
CA PHE A 31 6.68 -6.18 -6.74
C PHE A 31 7.81 -6.94 -7.41
N SER A 32 7.70 -8.24 -7.46
CA SER A 32 8.74 -9.07 -8.03
C SER A 32 8.14 -10.17 -8.89
N TYR A 33 8.97 -10.69 -9.79
CA TYR A 33 8.60 -11.78 -10.66
C TYR A 33 9.64 -12.87 -10.58
N ASP A 34 9.18 -14.08 -10.28
CA ASP A 34 10.04 -15.25 -10.25
C ASP A 34 9.91 -15.96 -11.58
N SER A 35 10.97 -15.96 -12.38
CA SER A 35 10.96 -16.56 -13.71
C SER A 35 10.94 -18.09 -13.66
N THR A 36 11.36 -18.68 -12.55
CA THR A 36 11.36 -20.13 -12.38
C THR A 36 9.95 -20.66 -12.14
N THR A 37 9.22 -20.03 -11.24
CA THR A 37 7.85 -20.42 -10.93
C THR A 37 6.81 -19.65 -11.74
N LYS A 38 7.26 -18.61 -12.46
CA LYS A 38 6.41 -17.72 -13.26
C LYS A 38 5.34 -17.06 -12.43
N THR A 39 5.71 -16.63 -11.21
CA THR A 39 4.79 -16.00 -10.28
C THR A 39 5.23 -14.60 -9.94
N PHE A 40 4.24 -13.74 -9.72
CA PHE A 40 4.47 -12.41 -9.19
C PHE A 40 4.19 -12.39 -7.70
N SER A 41 4.86 -11.51 -6.99
CA SER A 41 4.64 -11.38 -5.55
C SER A 41 4.78 -9.94 -5.12
N ILE A 42 4.15 -9.64 -3.98
CA ILE A 42 4.23 -8.35 -3.33
C ILE A 42 5.23 -8.49 -2.17
N SER A 43 6.13 -7.53 -2.03
CA SER A 43 7.21 -7.65 -1.06
C SER A 43 6.77 -7.40 0.38
N ASN A 44 5.70 -6.64 0.56
CA ASN A 44 5.26 -6.23 1.89
C ASN A 44 3.83 -6.69 2.14
N PRO A 45 3.61 -7.62 3.08
CA PRO A 45 2.26 -8.15 3.32
C PRO A 45 1.31 -7.13 3.97
N ALA A 46 1.81 -5.98 4.41
CA ALA A 46 0.94 -4.91 4.89
C ALA A 46 0.14 -4.27 3.77
N PHE A 47 0.51 -4.52 2.52
CA PHE A 47 -0.20 -4.02 1.36
C PHE A 47 -0.93 -5.19 0.70
N THR A 48 -2.22 -5.00 0.42
CA THR A 48 -3.05 -6.04 -0.17
C THR A 48 -3.59 -5.56 -1.51
N GLN A 49 -3.30 -6.31 -2.56
CA GLN A 49 -3.83 -6.02 -3.89
C GLN A 49 -5.07 -6.89 -4.12
N THR A 50 -6.17 -6.25 -4.47
CA THR A 50 -7.44 -6.91 -4.69
C THR A 50 -8.05 -6.44 -6.00
N GLY A 51 -9.10 -7.12 -6.42
CA GLY A 51 -9.85 -6.78 -7.62
C GLY A 51 -9.94 -7.95 -8.57
N SER A 52 -10.87 -7.85 -9.50
CA SER A 52 -11.11 -8.91 -10.47
C SER A 52 -9.97 -9.04 -11.49
N LYS A 53 -9.15 -8.01 -11.58
CA LYS A 53 -8.01 -8.02 -12.51
C LYS A 53 -6.76 -7.59 -11.76
N SER A 54 -6.25 -8.50 -10.93
CA SER A 54 -5.00 -8.26 -10.19
C SER A 54 -3.84 -8.67 -11.07
N ASN A 55 -3.47 -7.80 -11.99
CA ASN A 55 -2.42 -8.08 -12.95
C ASN A 55 -1.11 -7.40 -12.58
N TYR A 56 -0.04 -7.97 -13.09
CA TYR A 56 1.31 -7.44 -12.92
C TYR A 56 1.96 -7.29 -14.29
N THR A 57 2.87 -6.35 -14.39
CA THR A 57 3.66 -6.13 -15.59
C THR A 57 5.09 -6.56 -15.31
N LYS A 58 5.62 -7.42 -16.15
CA LYS A 58 7.02 -7.81 -16.07
C LYS A 58 7.85 -6.74 -16.78
N GLU A 59 8.54 -5.93 -16.01
CA GLU A 59 9.37 -4.85 -16.53
C GLU A 59 10.44 -4.51 -15.52
N GLU A 60 11.56 -3.97 -15.98
CA GLU A 60 12.61 -3.52 -15.08
C GLU A 60 12.54 -2.03 -14.88
N THR A 61 12.51 -1.62 -13.64
CA THR A 61 12.48 -0.21 -13.27
C THR A 61 13.51 0.00 -12.18
N THR A 62 14.41 0.95 -12.38
CA THR A 62 15.43 1.27 -11.39
C THR A 62 15.07 2.55 -10.68
N ILE A 63 14.97 2.47 -9.34
CA ILE A 63 14.63 3.59 -8.48
C ILE A 63 15.66 3.65 -7.37
N ASP A 64 16.34 4.79 -7.24
CA ASP A 64 17.37 5.00 -6.22
C ASP A 64 18.40 3.87 -6.20
N GLY A 65 18.81 3.42 -7.38
CA GLY A 65 19.84 2.40 -7.52
C GLY A 65 19.37 0.97 -7.35
N VAL A 66 18.08 0.77 -7.09
CA VAL A 66 17.50 -0.58 -6.92
C VAL A 66 16.65 -0.91 -8.14
N THR A 67 16.87 -2.08 -8.70
CA THR A 67 16.12 -2.53 -9.88
C THR A 67 14.99 -3.45 -9.44
N TYR A 68 13.77 -3.10 -9.83
CA TYR A 68 12.56 -3.88 -9.58
C TYR A 68 12.16 -4.53 -10.90
N LYS A 69 11.77 -5.80 -10.84
CA LYS A 69 11.53 -6.58 -12.07
C LYS A 69 10.05 -6.79 -12.37
N ALA A 70 9.19 -6.18 -11.59
CA ALA A 70 7.75 -6.26 -11.82
C ALA A 70 7.07 -5.02 -11.30
N SER A 71 5.90 -4.76 -11.84
CA SER A 71 5.06 -3.64 -11.41
C SER A 71 3.63 -4.12 -11.30
N ALA A 72 2.87 -3.53 -10.38
CA ALA A 72 1.46 -3.81 -10.25
C ALA A 72 0.70 -3.00 -11.29
N LYS A 73 0.03 -3.68 -12.20
CA LYS A 73 -0.74 -3.00 -13.23
C LYS A 73 -2.10 -2.60 -12.68
N MET A 74 -2.38 -1.32 -12.71
CA MET A 74 -3.64 -0.79 -12.21
C MET A 74 -4.69 -0.86 -13.32
N GLU A 75 -5.69 -1.70 -13.10
CA GLU A 75 -6.78 -1.85 -14.04
C GLU A 75 -8.10 -1.52 -13.35
N SER A 76 -9.16 -1.49 -14.13
CA SER A 76 -10.47 -1.21 -13.58
C SER A 76 -10.80 -2.23 -12.49
N GLY A 77 -11.08 -1.75 -11.28
CA GLY A 77 -11.37 -2.61 -10.15
C GLY A 77 -10.16 -3.06 -9.35
N THR A 78 -8.95 -2.78 -9.81
CA THR A 78 -7.74 -3.13 -9.05
C THR A 78 -7.52 -2.11 -7.95
N GLU A 79 -7.30 -2.60 -6.72
CA GLU A 79 -7.08 -1.75 -5.57
C GLU A 79 -5.93 -2.28 -4.73
N ILE A 80 -5.12 -1.37 -4.18
CA ILE A 80 -4.08 -1.74 -3.23
C ILE A 80 -4.45 -1.04 -1.92
N SER A 81 -4.64 -1.83 -0.88
CA SER A 81 -5.09 -1.35 0.42
C SER A 81 -4.00 -1.47 1.46
N PHE A 82 -3.93 -0.52 2.36
CA PHE A 82 -2.98 -0.53 3.47
C PHE A 82 -3.51 0.39 4.57
N ALA A 83 -2.86 0.36 5.73
CA ALA A 83 -3.21 1.24 6.83
C ALA A 83 -1.96 1.79 7.47
N THR A 84 -2.05 3.00 8.04
CA THR A 84 -0.93 3.64 8.71
C THR A 84 -1.31 4.00 10.14
N THR A 85 -0.31 4.02 11.03
CA THR A 85 -0.53 4.39 12.44
C THR A 85 -0.27 5.86 12.71
N SER A 86 0.31 6.56 11.74
CA SER A 86 0.63 7.97 11.88
C SER A 86 0.51 8.65 10.53
N LYS A 87 0.63 9.97 10.55
CA LYS A 87 0.65 10.75 9.32
C LYS A 87 1.90 10.45 8.52
N MET A 88 1.73 10.13 7.25
CA MET A 88 2.84 9.72 6.39
C MET A 88 2.75 10.37 5.01
N THR A 89 3.90 10.52 4.38
CA THR A 89 3.97 10.90 2.98
C THR A 89 4.02 9.64 2.14
N LEU A 90 3.07 9.51 1.24
CA LEU A 90 3.02 8.41 0.29
C LEU A 90 3.69 8.85 -1.00
N SER A 91 4.59 8.04 -1.51
CA SER A 91 5.22 8.25 -2.82
C SER A 91 5.01 7.01 -3.66
N ILE A 92 4.51 7.19 -4.87
CA ILE A 92 4.24 6.08 -5.78
C ILE A 92 5.12 6.26 -7.02
N TYR A 93 5.98 5.28 -7.25
CA TYR A 93 6.87 5.28 -8.41
C TYR A 93 6.29 4.33 -9.45
N PHE A 94 6.27 4.80 -10.69
CA PHE A 94 5.68 4.04 -11.77
C PHE A 94 6.73 3.27 -12.54
N GLY A 95 6.30 2.18 -13.17
CA GLY A 95 7.18 1.33 -13.93
C GLY A 95 7.70 2.02 -15.21
N SER A 96 8.82 1.54 -15.70
CA SER A 96 9.46 2.12 -16.88
C SER A 96 8.59 2.10 -18.13
N THR A 97 7.63 1.17 -18.19
CA THR A 97 6.73 1.08 -19.35
C THR A 97 5.32 1.58 -19.04
N SER A 98 5.12 2.20 -17.86
CA SER A 98 3.82 2.74 -17.50
C SER A 98 3.39 3.84 -18.46
N LYS A 99 2.19 3.70 -19.00
CA LYS A 99 1.67 4.70 -19.93
C LYS A 99 1.38 6.03 -19.26
N ASN A 100 0.96 5.97 -18.00
CA ASN A 100 0.60 7.15 -17.24
C ASN A 100 1.26 7.11 -15.89
N GLN A 101 1.47 8.26 -15.28
CA GLN A 101 2.04 8.39 -13.94
C GLN A 101 1.00 9.02 -13.04
N ASN A 102 -0.10 8.32 -12.85
CA ASN A 102 -1.18 8.79 -11.98
C ASN A 102 -1.95 7.61 -11.41
N VAL A 103 -2.53 7.82 -10.24
CA VAL A 103 -3.45 6.89 -9.58
C VAL A 103 -4.38 7.71 -8.73
N LYS A 104 -5.40 7.06 -8.19
CA LYS A 104 -6.25 7.64 -7.16
C LYS A 104 -5.83 7.11 -5.81
N VAL A 105 -5.74 7.99 -4.84
CA VAL A 105 -5.53 7.61 -3.44
C VAL A 105 -6.75 8.11 -2.67
N ASP A 106 -7.48 7.18 -2.06
CA ASP A 106 -8.72 7.47 -1.36
C ASP A 106 -9.69 8.28 -2.23
N GLY A 107 -9.71 7.96 -3.53
CA GLY A 107 -10.62 8.60 -4.48
C GLY A 107 -10.08 9.88 -5.11
N THR A 108 -8.94 10.37 -4.69
CA THR A 108 -8.34 11.60 -5.23
C THR A 108 -7.20 11.26 -6.17
N LYS A 109 -7.25 11.79 -7.38
CA LYS A 109 -6.21 11.55 -8.37
C LYS A 109 -4.94 12.32 -8.02
N ILE A 110 -3.80 11.62 -8.04
CA ILE A 110 -2.49 12.22 -7.88
C ILE A 110 -1.63 11.88 -9.09
N ILE A 111 -0.73 12.77 -9.45
CA ILE A 111 0.06 12.68 -10.68
C ILE A 111 1.52 12.95 -10.36
N GLY A 112 2.40 12.21 -11.01
CA GLY A 112 3.84 12.43 -10.90
C GLY A 112 4.59 11.11 -10.86
N ASN A 113 5.91 11.21 -10.88
CA ASN A 113 6.76 10.03 -10.75
C ASN A 113 8.02 10.43 -9.96
N PRO A 114 7.94 10.33 -8.62
CA PRO A 114 6.84 9.74 -7.86
C PRO A 114 5.64 10.69 -7.73
N ALA A 115 4.47 10.09 -7.70
CA ALA A 115 3.26 10.80 -7.30
C ALA A 115 3.22 10.79 -5.77
N THR A 116 3.05 11.96 -5.16
CA THR A 116 3.13 12.08 -3.70
C THR A 116 1.89 12.68 -3.11
N VAL A 117 1.56 12.25 -1.91
CA VAL A 117 0.45 12.81 -1.15
C VAL A 117 0.68 12.52 0.33
N VAL A 118 0.22 13.42 1.20
CA VAL A 118 0.30 13.22 2.64
C VAL A 118 -1.00 12.56 3.10
N LEU A 119 -0.86 11.49 3.89
CA LEU A 119 -1.98 10.71 4.39
C LEU A 119 -2.04 10.80 5.91
N GLU A 120 -3.25 10.94 6.45
CA GLU A 120 -3.47 10.87 7.88
C GLU A 120 -3.43 9.41 8.34
N ALA A 121 -3.30 9.18 9.64
CA ALA A 121 -3.35 7.81 10.17
C ALA A 121 -4.69 7.17 9.82
N GLY A 122 -4.66 5.88 9.49
CA GLY A 122 -5.86 5.14 9.17
C GLY A 122 -5.71 4.29 7.93
N ALA A 123 -6.83 3.80 7.43
CA ALA A 123 -6.87 2.94 6.26
C ALA A 123 -6.89 3.77 4.97
N HIS A 124 -6.18 3.27 3.97
CA HIS A 124 -6.05 3.97 2.68
C HIS A 124 -6.13 2.98 1.54
N LYS A 125 -6.45 3.50 0.37
CA LYS A 125 -6.64 2.67 -0.80
C LYS A 125 -6.09 3.39 -2.04
N ILE A 126 -5.33 2.65 -2.83
CA ILE A 126 -4.83 3.10 -4.12
C ILE A 126 -5.66 2.42 -5.20
N SER A 127 -6.18 3.19 -6.14
CA SER A 127 -6.99 2.64 -7.22
C SER A 127 -6.60 3.28 -8.55
N LYS A 128 -7.15 2.73 -9.62
CA LYS A 128 -6.83 3.21 -10.97
C LYS A 128 -7.38 4.61 -11.22
N ALA A 129 -6.54 5.47 -11.78
CA ALA A 129 -6.99 6.71 -12.43
C ALA A 129 -6.96 6.49 -13.94
N ASP A 130 -5.77 6.40 -14.51
CA ASP A 130 -5.58 5.99 -15.88
C ASP A 130 -4.75 4.70 -15.88
N THR A 131 -4.58 4.07 -17.03
CA THR A 131 -3.79 2.84 -17.09
C THR A 131 -2.35 3.13 -16.67
N ALA A 132 -1.90 2.51 -15.60
CA ALA A 132 -0.57 2.73 -15.05
C ALA A 132 -0.06 1.46 -14.38
N SER A 133 1.26 1.40 -14.22
CA SER A 133 1.91 0.29 -13.51
C SER A 133 2.74 0.86 -12.39
N ILE A 134 2.54 0.35 -11.18
CA ILE A 134 3.24 0.82 -9.98
C ILE A 134 4.43 -0.09 -9.70
N ALA A 135 5.64 0.47 -9.69
CA ALA A 135 6.86 -0.28 -9.43
C ALA A 135 7.22 -0.28 -7.95
N LEU A 136 6.97 0.82 -7.26
CA LEU A 136 7.34 0.96 -5.85
C LEU A 136 6.37 1.89 -5.15
N ILE A 137 5.99 1.50 -3.93
CA ILE A 137 5.21 2.33 -3.02
C ILE A 137 6.08 2.60 -1.81
N LYS A 138 6.22 3.86 -1.42
CA LYS A 138 7.02 4.25 -0.28
C LYS A 138 6.22 5.12 0.66
N LEU A 139 6.31 4.83 1.95
CA LEU A 139 5.68 5.62 3.01
C LEU A 139 6.74 6.11 3.97
N VAL A 140 6.74 7.40 4.23
CA VAL A 140 7.70 8.03 5.14
C VAL A 140 6.91 8.83 6.16
N PRO A 141 7.16 8.62 7.47
CA PRO A 141 6.46 9.39 8.50
C PRO A 141 6.72 10.87 8.34
N VAL A 142 5.67 11.65 8.56
CA VAL A 142 5.80 13.11 8.54
C VAL A 142 6.30 13.54 9.93
N THR A 143 7.41 14.24 9.94
CA THR A 143 7.94 14.80 11.17
C THR A 143 7.55 16.26 11.22
N GLU A 144 7.02 16.67 12.38
CA GLU A 144 6.65 18.06 12.61
C GLU A 144 7.66 18.75 13.49
#